data_859fedb8a1f8eb8bbe56fd0e241a90b5
#
_entry.id   859fedb8a1f8eb8bbe56fd0e241a90b5
#
_cell.length_a   1.000
_cell.length_b   1.000
_cell.length_c   1.000
_cell.angle_alpha   90.00
_cell.angle_beta   90.00
_cell.angle_gamma   90.00
#
_symmetry.space_group_name_H-M   'P 1'
#
loop_
_entity.id
_entity.type
_entity.pdbx_description
1 polymer ?
#
loop_
_entity_poly.entity_id
_entity_poly.type
_entity_poly.pdbx_seq_one_letter_code
_entity_poly.pdbx_strand_id
1 'polypeptide(L)'
;MRKLTALFALSLALSMQAQQHVMTVDVSKPTAKIQPEMYGIFFEDINFGADGGLYAELVKNRSFEFPQPFVGWVPFGNVTVQDANPCFDRNPHYVRVVNDGRLLRAGLDNEGYRGIGVKQGEEYRFSVYARTPDAKPMKLSIELVNSNAQNLLKKEI
;
A
#
# COMPACT_ATOMS: atom_id res chain seq x y z
N MET A 1 9.52 -51.86 -42.56
CA MET A 1 10.40 -50.90 -41.88
C MET A 1 9.66 -49.98 -40.86
N ARG A 2 8.51 -49.39 -41.21
CA ARG A 2 7.74 -48.48 -40.30
C ARG A 2 7.27 -49.14 -38.98
N LYS A 3 6.98 -50.45 -38.97
CA LYS A 3 6.54 -51.16 -37.74
C LYS A 3 7.68 -51.46 -36.77
N LEU A 4 8.93 -51.66 -37.27
CA LEU A 4 10.12 -51.90 -36.44
C LEU A 4 10.59 -50.61 -35.76
N THR A 5 10.50 -49.45 -36.42
CA THR A 5 10.83 -48.15 -35.85
C THR A 5 9.86 -47.75 -34.75
N ALA A 6 8.57 -48.05 -34.85
CA ALA A 6 7.57 -47.79 -33.79
C ALA A 6 7.81 -48.64 -32.54
N LEU A 7 8.23 -49.92 -32.69
CA LEU A 7 8.55 -50.81 -31.57
C LEU A 7 9.81 -50.33 -30.82
N PHE A 8 10.81 -49.83 -31.54
CA PHE A 8 12.05 -49.32 -30.95
C PHE A 8 11.82 -48.00 -30.21
N ALA A 9 10.95 -47.12 -30.73
CA ALA A 9 10.58 -45.89 -30.06
C ALA A 9 9.77 -46.16 -28.77
N LEU A 10 8.91 -47.18 -28.75
CA LEU A 10 8.14 -47.58 -27.61
C LEU A 10 9.01 -48.19 -26.50
N SER A 11 10.05 -48.97 -26.85
CA SER A 11 10.98 -49.54 -25.87
C SER A 11 11.90 -48.50 -25.24
N LEU A 12 12.25 -47.41 -25.92
CA LEU A 12 12.99 -46.30 -25.34
C LEU A 12 12.16 -45.47 -24.36
N ALA A 13 10.86 -45.33 -24.61
CA ALA A 13 9.94 -44.61 -23.72
C ALA A 13 9.70 -45.34 -22.38
N LEU A 14 9.82 -46.66 -22.35
CA LEU A 14 9.63 -47.46 -21.14
C LEU A 14 10.85 -47.46 -20.21
N SER A 15 12.01 -47.00 -20.66
CA SER A 15 13.23 -46.94 -19.86
C SER A 15 13.47 -45.61 -19.12
N MET A 16 12.60 -44.63 -19.30
CA MET A 16 12.63 -43.39 -18.53
C MET A 16 11.97 -43.59 -17.15
N GLN A 17 12.60 -44.36 -16.30
CA GLN A 17 12.21 -44.37 -14.89
C GLN A 17 12.73 -43.09 -14.24
N ALA A 18 11.82 -42.29 -13.71
CA ALA A 18 12.21 -41.16 -12.88
C ALA A 18 12.96 -41.70 -11.66
N GLN A 19 14.22 -41.33 -11.54
CA GLN A 19 15.03 -41.70 -10.36
C GLN A 19 14.45 -40.95 -9.15
N GLN A 20 13.90 -41.71 -8.21
CA GLN A 20 13.39 -41.15 -6.97
C GLN A 20 14.58 -40.79 -6.06
N HIS A 21 14.84 -39.50 -5.92
CA HIS A 21 15.82 -39.04 -4.94
C HIS A 21 15.14 -38.91 -3.58
N VAL A 22 15.69 -39.65 -2.61
CA VAL A 22 15.21 -39.60 -1.22
C VAL A 22 16.25 -38.86 -0.40
N MET A 23 15.85 -37.78 0.26
CA MET A 23 16.65 -37.07 1.24
C MET A 23 16.13 -37.45 2.64
N THR A 24 17.01 -38.06 3.46
CA THR A 24 16.67 -38.38 4.85
C THR A 24 17.35 -37.37 5.76
N VAL A 25 16.56 -36.70 6.60
CA VAL A 25 17.07 -35.77 7.62
C VAL A 25 16.90 -36.42 8.99
N ASP A 26 18.05 -36.73 9.65
CA ASP A 26 18.03 -37.22 11.01
C ASP A 26 18.10 -36.05 12.00
N VAL A 27 16.95 -35.65 12.50
CA VAL A 27 16.82 -34.51 13.44
C VAL A 27 17.33 -34.83 14.84
N SER A 28 17.60 -36.14 15.15
CA SER A 28 18.15 -36.55 16.45
C SER A 28 19.66 -36.32 16.58
N LYS A 29 20.34 -36.07 15.47
CA LYS A 29 21.79 -35.86 15.39
C LYS A 29 22.15 -34.53 14.73
N PRO A 30 21.90 -33.39 15.37
CA PRO A 30 22.28 -32.10 14.82
C PRO A 30 23.82 -32.04 14.69
N THR A 31 24.30 -31.72 13.49
CA THR A 31 25.74 -31.63 13.18
C THR A 31 26.30 -30.23 13.39
N ALA A 32 25.46 -29.22 13.41
CA ALA A 32 25.87 -27.84 13.61
C ALA A 32 24.85 -27.07 14.48
N LYS A 33 25.37 -26.15 15.28
CA LYS A 33 24.53 -25.19 16.02
C LYS A 33 24.15 -24.06 15.11
N ILE A 34 22.86 -23.72 15.05
CA ILE A 34 22.39 -22.52 14.34
C ILE A 34 22.79 -21.31 15.18
N GLN A 35 23.50 -20.39 14.56
CA GLN A 35 23.92 -19.16 15.24
C GLN A 35 22.75 -18.16 15.28
N PRO A 36 22.65 -17.32 16.33
CA PRO A 36 21.59 -16.32 16.45
C PRO A 36 21.51 -15.38 15.24
N GLU A 37 22.64 -15.07 14.63
CA GLU A 37 22.75 -14.19 13.47
C GLU A 37 22.14 -14.78 12.18
N MET A 38 21.84 -16.08 12.18
CA MET A 38 21.14 -16.74 11.06
C MET A 38 19.63 -16.54 11.09
N TYR A 39 19.10 -16.08 12.23
CA TYR A 39 17.69 -15.69 12.33
C TYR A 39 17.53 -14.23 11.94
N GLY A 40 16.70 -13.97 10.95
CA GLY A 40 16.41 -12.63 10.48
C GLY A 40 15.20 -12.62 9.59
N ILE A 41 14.75 -11.41 9.26
CA ILE A 41 13.72 -11.18 8.26
C ILE A 41 14.32 -10.32 7.15
N PHE A 42 14.10 -10.71 5.92
CA PHE A 42 14.24 -9.81 4.79
C PHE A 42 12.96 -8.99 4.69
N PHE A 43 13.10 -7.68 4.71
CA PHE A 43 11.99 -6.78 4.49
C PHE A 43 12.30 -5.84 3.33
N GLU A 44 11.38 -5.76 2.39
CA GLU A 44 11.43 -4.82 1.29
C GLU A 44 10.03 -4.20 1.13
N ASP A 45 9.96 -2.89 0.93
CA ASP A 45 8.69 -2.20 0.76
C ASP A 45 8.15 -2.37 -0.67
N ILE A 46 7.72 -3.60 -0.96
CA ILE A 46 7.04 -3.96 -2.21
C ILE A 46 5.54 -4.01 -1.95
N ASN A 47 4.75 -3.50 -2.88
CA ASN A 47 3.29 -3.53 -2.83
C ASN A 47 2.70 -2.90 -1.54
N PHE A 48 3.33 -1.85 -1.04
CA PHE A 48 2.93 -1.17 0.20
C PHE A 48 3.04 -2.09 1.43
N GLY A 49 4.13 -2.85 1.53
CA GLY A 49 4.39 -3.73 2.66
C GLY A 49 4.67 -2.96 3.96
N ALA A 50 5.18 -1.74 3.89
CA ALA A 50 5.35 -0.84 5.02
C ALA A 50 4.08 -0.03 5.28
N ASP A 51 3.87 1.06 4.55
CA ASP A 51 2.65 1.87 4.66
C ASP A 51 1.46 1.09 4.06
N GLY A 52 0.38 0.97 4.82
CA GLY A 52 -0.78 0.14 4.44
C GLY A 52 -0.61 -1.36 4.71
N GLY A 53 0.55 -1.78 5.23
CA GLY A 53 0.88 -3.14 5.63
C GLY A 53 1.28 -3.22 7.10
N LEU A 54 2.58 -3.36 7.39
CA LEU A 54 3.10 -3.41 8.77
C LEU A 54 2.86 -2.12 9.55
N TYR A 55 2.90 -0.98 8.88
CA TYR A 55 2.54 0.31 9.46
C TYR A 55 1.05 0.58 9.23
N ALA A 56 0.32 0.82 10.30
CA ALA A 56 -1.15 0.98 10.29
C ALA A 56 -1.61 2.35 9.72
N GLU A 57 -0.95 2.84 8.67
CA GLU A 57 -1.37 4.01 7.93
C GLU A 57 -2.46 3.63 6.92
N LEU A 58 -3.57 4.34 6.94
CA LEU A 58 -4.69 4.09 6.05
C LEU A 58 -4.79 5.09 4.90
N VAL A 59 -4.10 6.25 5.03
CA VAL A 59 -4.07 7.30 4.02
C VAL A 59 -2.88 7.07 3.09
N LYS A 60 -3.14 6.69 1.85
CA LYS A 60 -2.11 6.46 0.85
C LYS A 60 -1.45 7.76 0.44
N ASN A 61 -0.10 7.76 0.33
CA ASN A 61 0.68 8.95 -0.04
C ASN A 61 0.32 10.19 0.82
N ARG A 62 0.30 10.01 2.13
CA ARG A 62 -0.12 11.04 3.11
C ARG A 62 0.69 12.33 3.07
N SER A 63 1.91 12.29 2.53
CA SER A 63 2.85 13.42 2.46
C SER A 63 3.00 14.01 1.07
N PHE A 64 2.33 13.48 0.06
CA PHE A 64 2.43 13.91 -1.36
C PHE A 64 3.83 13.79 -1.96
N GLU A 65 4.68 12.91 -1.39
CA GLU A 65 6.09 12.75 -1.80
C GLU A 65 6.30 11.67 -2.88
N PHE A 66 5.24 11.04 -3.38
CA PHE A 66 5.37 10.13 -4.51
C PHE A 66 5.79 10.90 -5.78
N PRO A 67 6.48 10.26 -6.74
CA PRO A 67 6.88 10.91 -7.98
C PRO A 67 5.74 11.62 -8.73
N GLN A 68 4.54 11.11 -8.57
CA GLN A 68 3.30 11.79 -8.94
C GLN A 68 2.55 12.13 -7.65
N PRO A 69 2.56 13.38 -7.21
CA PRO A 69 2.06 13.76 -5.88
C PRO A 69 0.61 13.40 -5.59
N PHE A 70 -0.22 13.27 -6.62
CA PHE A 70 -1.63 12.89 -6.46
C PHE A 70 -1.89 11.38 -6.57
N VAL A 71 -0.86 10.51 -6.61
CA VAL A 71 -1.10 9.06 -6.51
C VAL A 71 -1.82 8.75 -5.19
N GLY A 72 -2.98 8.10 -5.29
CA GLY A 72 -3.83 7.82 -4.14
C GLY A 72 -4.79 8.94 -3.75
N TRP A 73 -4.73 10.08 -4.44
CA TRP A 73 -5.57 11.23 -4.19
C TRP A 73 -6.34 11.67 -5.44
N VAL A 74 -7.60 11.99 -5.29
CA VAL A 74 -8.44 12.58 -6.32
C VAL A 74 -8.79 13.99 -5.90
N PRO A 75 -8.14 15.03 -6.48
CA PRO A 75 -8.45 16.42 -6.17
C PRO A 75 -9.76 16.83 -6.83
N PHE A 76 -10.54 17.69 -6.16
CA PHE A 76 -11.71 18.35 -6.70
C PHE A 76 -11.70 19.83 -6.33
N GLY A 77 -12.11 20.66 -7.26
CA GLY A 77 -11.98 22.10 -7.15
C GLY A 77 -10.57 22.60 -7.46
N ASN A 78 -10.18 23.72 -6.90
CA ASN A 78 -8.87 24.31 -7.12
C ASN A 78 -7.86 23.80 -6.07
N VAL A 79 -7.13 22.75 -6.44
CA VAL A 79 -6.15 22.07 -5.60
C VAL A 79 -4.82 22.01 -6.34
N THR A 80 -3.75 22.44 -5.69
CA THR A 80 -2.39 22.45 -6.26
C THR A 80 -1.38 21.94 -5.24
N VAL A 81 -0.34 21.24 -5.72
CA VAL A 81 0.80 20.85 -4.88
C VAL A 81 1.77 22.01 -4.77
N GLN A 82 2.30 22.23 -3.59
CA GLN A 82 3.23 23.28 -3.23
C GLN A 82 4.39 22.69 -2.40
N ASP A 83 5.52 23.39 -2.40
CA ASP A 83 6.72 23.06 -1.62
C ASP A 83 7.32 24.28 -0.91
N ALA A 84 6.76 25.46 -1.15
CA ALA A 84 7.23 26.71 -0.53
C ALA A 84 6.78 26.85 0.93
N ASN A 85 7.72 27.07 1.84
CA ASN A 85 7.45 27.14 3.29
C ASN A 85 6.76 25.88 3.83
N PRO A 86 7.37 24.71 3.70
CA PRO A 86 6.79 23.45 4.10
C PRO A 86 6.56 23.36 5.61
N CYS A 87 5.69 22.43 6.04
CA CYS A 87 5.53 22.09 7.46
C CYS A 87 6.73 21.29 7.97
N PHE A 88 7.34 20.47 7.10
CA PHE A 88 8.46 19.58 7.43
C PHE A 88 9.51 19.62 6.32
N ASP A 89 10.78 19.80 6.68
CA ASP A 89 11.89 19.88 5.72
C ASP A 89 12.09 18.58 4.93
N ARG A 90 11.83 17.43 5.55
CA ARG A 90 12.02 16.11 4.93
C ARG A 90 10.86 15.68 4.04
N ASN A 91 9.69 16.28 4.23
CA ASN A 91 8.47 16.06 3.44
C ASN A 91 7.93 17.45 3.06
N PRO A 92 8.55 18.11 2.08
CA PRO A 92 8.24 19.49 1.77
C PRO A 92 6.92 19.68 1.04
N HIS A 93 6.40 18.65 0.37
CA HIS A 93 5.19 18.79 -0.42
C HIS A 93 3.95 18.89 0.47
N TYR A 94 3.06 19.78 0.08
CA TYR A 94 1.73 19.92 0.67
C TYR A 94 0.73 20.37 -0.40
N VAL A 95 -0.53 20.26 -0.12
CA VAL A 95 -1.57 20.72 -1.04
C VAL A 95 -2.15 22.06 -0.57
N ARG A 96 -2.32 22.95 -1.53
CA ARG A 96 -3.10 24.17 -1.37
C ARG A 96 -4.47 23.97 -1.96
N VAL A 97 -5.50 24.16 -1.14
CA VAL A 97 -6.89 24.10 -1.53
C VAL A 97 -7.47 25.51 -1.52
N VAL A 98 -8.03 25.97 -2.63
CA VAL A 98 -8.66 27.28 -2.73
C VAL A 98 -10.13 27.09 -2.99
N ASN A 99 -10.95 27.53 -2.05
CA ASN A 99 -12.39 27.65 -2.23
C ASN A 99 -12.74 29.12 -2.45
N ASP A 100 -12.92 29.50 -3.70
CA ASP A 100 -13.25 30.86 -4.12
C ASP A 100 -14.76 31.12 -4.16
N GLY A 101 -15.55 30.20 -3.65
CA GLY A 101 -17.01 30.28 -3.62
C GLY A 101 -17.73 29.94 -4.94
N ARG A 102 -16.97 29.61 -6.00
CA ARG A 102 -17.54 29.17 -7.28
C ARG A 102 -18.02 27.73 -7.26
N LEU A 103 -17.44 26.93 -6.38
CA LEU A 103 -17.78 25.53 -6.18
C LEU A 103 -18.36 25.34 -4.78
N LEU A 104 -19.28 24.41 -4.64
CA LEU A 104 -19.89 24.05 -3.36
C LEU A 104 -18.84 23.53 -2.38
N ARG A 105 -17.77 22.87 -2.88
CA ARG A 105 -16.67 22.33 -2.09
C ARG A 105 -15.39 22.24 -2.92
N ALA A 106 -14.27 22.29 -2.24
CA ALA A 106 -12.97 21.98 -2.80
C ALA A 106 -12.19 21.10 -1.79
N GLY A 107 -11.41 20.15 -2.27
CA GLY A 107 -10.70 19.21 -1.40
C GLY A 107 -10.08 18.05 -2.14
N LEU A 108 -9.88 16.95 -1.43
CA LEU A 108 -9.26 15.73 -1.93
C LEU A 108 -9.97 14.49 -1.37
N ASP A 109 -10.16 13.51 -2.22
CA ASP A 109 -10.54 12.17 -1.81
C ASP A 109 -9.32 11.27 -1.79
N ASN A 110 -9.14 10.44 -0.75
CA ASN A 110 -8.06 9.46 -0.68
C ASN A 110 -8.61 8.04 -0.88
N GLU A 111 -8.03 7.31 -1.80
CA GLU A 111 -8.46 5.94 -2.12
C GLU A 111 -7.98 4.88 -1.10
N GLY A 112 -7.08 5.25 -0.18
CA GLY A 112 -6.43 4.29 0.70
C GLY A 112 -5.58 3.25 -0.05
N TYR A 113 -5.37 2.11 0.60
CA TYR A 113 -4.66 0.95 0.04
C TYR A 113 -5.64 -0.13 -0.40
N ARG A 114 -6.35 0.09 -1.51
CA ARG A 114 -7.51 -0.68 -1.99
C ARG A 114 -8.78 -0.41 -1.18
N GLY A 115 -9.02 0.85 -0.88
CA GLY A 115 -10.02 1.34 0.07
C GLY A 115 -9.44 1.52 1.46
N ILE A 116 -10.18 2.25 2.31
CA ILE A 116 -9.88 2.39 3.73
C ILE A 116 -10.72 1.37 4.48
N GLY A 117 -10.06 0.30 4.96
CA GLY A 117 -10.72 -0.75 5.72
C GLY A 117 -11.13 -0.25 7.10
N VAL A 118 -12.43 -0.20 7.38
CA VAL A 118 -12.97 0.15 8.69
C VAL A 118 -13.86 -0.96 9.23
N LYS A 119 -13.84 -1.12 10.54
CA LYS A 119 -14.62 -2.13 11.25
C LYS A 119 -15.53 -1.45 12.26
N GLN A 120 -16.77 -1.88 12.31
CA GLN A 120 -17.74 -1.35 13.27
C GLN A 120 -17.30 -1.58 14.72
N GLY A 121 -17.37 -0.53 15.53
CA GLY A 121 -16.99 -0.59 16.95
C GLY A 121 -15.51 -0.30 17.22
N GLU A 122 -14.67 -0.17 16.19
CA GLU A 122 -13.27 0.21 16.35
C GLU A 122 -13.08 1.73 16.32
N GLU A 123 -12.06 2.20 17.03
CA GLU A 123 -11.70 3.62 17.08
C GLU A 123 -10.62 3.93 16.01
N TYR A 124 -10.83 5.00 15.26
CA TYR A 124 -9.89 5.49 14.26
C TYR A 124 -9.49 6.92 14.57
N ARG A 125 -8.19 7.22 14.47
CA ARG A 125 -7.65 8.56 14.66
C ARG A 125 -7.22 9.16 13.33
N PHE A 126 -7.76 10.32 13.00
CA PHE A 126 -7.30 11.13 11.88
C PHE A 126 -6.57 12.36 12.39
N SER A 127 -5.44 12.70 11.78
CA SER A 127 -4.69 13.93 12.05
C SER A 127 -4.23 14.58 10.75
N VAL A 128 -4.22 15.89 10.73
CA VAL A 128 -3.76 16.67 9.59
C VAL A 128 -3.14 17.99 10.07
N TYR A 129 -2.04 18.38 9.44
CA TYR A 129 -1.48 19.72 9.63
C TYR A 129 -2.06 20.65 8.57
N ALA A 130 -2.67 21.73 9.00
CA ALA A 130 -3.30 22.70 8.11
C ALA A 130 -3.03 24.13 8.58
N ARG A 131 -2.96 25.05 7.62
CA ARG A 131 -2.82 26.48 7.89
C ARG A 131 -3.61 27.29 6.87
N THR A 132 -4.03 28.49 7.26
CA THR A 132 -4.53 29.52 6.35
C THR A 132 -3.45 30.62 6.16
N PRO A 133 -3.33 31.21 4.97
CA PRO A 133 -2.33 32.26 4.72
C PRO A 133 -2.45 33.47 5.63
N ASP A 134 -3.68 33.80 6.06
CA ASP A 134 -4.02 34.96 6.88
C ASP A 134 -4.29 34.60 8.35
N ALA A 135 -3.96 33.38 8.75
CA ALA A 135 -4.22 32.84 10.08
C ALA A 135 -5.68 32.91 10.56
N LYS A 136 -6.62 33.08 9.64
CA LYS A 136 -8.05 33.06 9.98
C LYS A 136 -8.54 31.64 10.25
N PRO A 137 -9.54 31.50 11.12
CA PRO A 137 -10.19 30.21 11.31
C PRO A 137 -10.74 29.66 9.99
N MET A 138 -10.55 28.37 9.77
CA MET A 138 -11.16 27.64 8.66
C MET A 138 -11.94 26.46 9.20
N LYS A 139 -12.90 25.99 8.43
CA LYS A 139 -13.60 24.74 8.69
C LYS A 139 -13.10 23.68 7.74
N LEU A 140 -12.68 22.56 8.28
CA LEU A 140 -12.36 21.34 7.54
C LEU A 140 -13.44 20.31 7.79
N SER A 141 -13.99 19.76 6.72
CA SER A 141 -14.90 18.61 6.80
C SER A 141 -14.12 17.35 6.43
N ILE A 142 -14.16 16.37 7.30
CA ILE A 142 -13.58 15.04 7.08
C ILE A 142 -14.73 14.09 6.93
N GLU A 143 -14.75 13.37 5.81
CA GLU A 143 -15.84 12.46 5.47
C GLU A 143 -15.27 11.08 5.15
N LEU A 144 -15.88 10.04 5.68
CA LEU A 144 -15.69 8.66 5.26
C LEU A 144 -16.85 8.28 4.37
N VAL A 145 -16.55 7.89 3.13
CA VAL A 145 -17.56 7.58 2.13
C VAL A 145 -17.42 6.13 1.66
N ASN A 146 -18.52 5.50 1.33
CA ASN A 146 -18.49 4.18 0.70
C ASN A 146 -18.31 4.29 -0.83
N SER A 147 -18.22 3.16 -1.51
CA SER A 147 -18.07 3.08 -2.97
C SER A 147 -19.20 3.77 -3.76
N ASN A 148 -20.34 4.01 -3.13
CA ASN A 148 -21.48 4.71 -3.74
C ASN A 148 -21.51 6.21 -3.38
N ALA A 149 -20.41 6.76 -2.89
CA ALA A 149 -20.28 8.13 -2.40
C ALA A 149 -21.28 8.53 -1.29
N GLN A 150 -21.77 7.56 -0.53
CA GLN A 150 -22.62 7.82 0.62
C GLN A 150 -21.74 8.05 1.85
N ASN A 151 -22.01 9.10 2.61
CA ASN A 151 -21.31 9.40 3.83
C ASN A 151 -21.62 8.36 4.90
N LEU A 152 -20.58 7.68 5.39
CA LEU A 152 -20.63 6.79 6.54
C LEU A 152 -20.35 7.56 7.83
N LEU A 153 -19.48 8.55 7.76
CA LEU A 153 -19.11 9.42 8.86
C LEU A 153 -18.73 10.79 8.32
N LYS A 154 -19.14 11.84 9.04
CA LYS A 154 -18.73 13.22 8.78
C LYS A 154 -18.33 13.89 10.10
N LYS A 155 -17.20 14.59 10.08
CA LYS A 155 -16.70 15.41 11.18
C LYS A 155 -16.25 16.76 10.67
N GLU A 156 -16.59 17.83 11.35
CA GLU A 156 -16.06 19.18 11.13
C GLU A 156 -15.10 19.56 12.22
N ILE A 157 -13.98 20.13 11.85
CA ILE A 157 -12.93 20.66 12.74
C ILE A 157 -12.52 22.05 12.32
#